data_fcc52bc1a36a1059c05fcd940c7231e5
#
_entry.id   fcc52bc1a36a1059c05fcd940c7231e5
#
_cell.length_a   1.000
_cell.length_b   1.000
_cell.length_c   1.000
_cell.angle_alpha   90.00
_cell.angle_beta   90.00
_cell.angle_gamma   90.00
#
_symmetry.space_group_name_H-M   'P 1'
#
loop_
_entity.id
_entity.type
_entity.pdbx_description
1 polymer ?
#
loop_
_entity_poly.entity_id
_entity_poly.type
_entity_poly.pdbx_seq_one_letter_code
_entity_poly.pdbx_strand_id
1 'polypeptide(L)'
;MRKRFLTLFILLSAYHISFSQTKSIKDVYWDFLQIRMTDTQKPKAIQMAEELIKRADELNQKQLASVTYHLARLYEENDQMAAAVPYYEKSIKLTPGYYVPYLALGNHYFKDCQAMILKMNAAVDAKNVVIYGKMVEDYKKLSTKTAAYLEKSYACDPDDSTKGIITYLYQTSKNNEALKNFDVRVKNLAADCITLLDDE
;
A
#
# COMPACT_ATOMS: atom_id res chain seq x y z
N MET A 1 30.11 16.65 -79.50
CA MET A 1 29.49 15.57 -78.69
C MET A 1 29.78 15.84 -77.22
N ARG A 2 28.77 16.36 -76.48
CA ARG A 2 28.89 16.70 -75.03
C ARG A 2 28.45 15.48 -74.23
N LYS A 3 29.35 14.87 -73.49
CA LYS A 3 29.07 13.82 -72.51
C LYS A 3 28.55 14.52 -71.22
N ARG A 4 27.29 14.31 -70.87
CA ARG A 4 26.73 14.73 -69.58
C ARG A 4 27.03 13.64 -68.57
N PHE A 5 27.88 13.94 -67.59
CA PHE A 5 28.02 13.14 -66.37
C PHE A 5 26.85 13.41 -65.44
N LEU A 6 26.06 12.40 -65.24
CA LEU A 6 24.97 12.40 -64.27
C LEU A 6 25.56 11.93 -62.90
N THR A 7 25.89 12.84 -62.03
CA THR A 7 26.32 12.52 -60.66
C THR A 7 25.09 12.20 -59.82
N LEU A 8 24.92 10.91 -59.54
CA LEU A 8 23.89 10.39 -58.64
C LEU A 8 24.28 10.71 -57.19
N PHE A 9 23.68 11.71 -56.59
CA PHE A 9 23.85 12.06 -55.15
C PHE A 9 22.98 11.11 -54.37
N ILE A 10 23.60 10.00 -53.84
CA ILE A 10 22.90 9.14 -52.86
C ILE A 10 22.91 9.85 -51.52
N LEU A 11 21.79 10.46 -51.17
CA LEU A 11 21.49 10.93 -49.81
C LEU A 11 21.33 9.69 -48.93
N LEU A 12 22.41 9.27 -48.25
CA LEU A 12 22.33 8.39 -47.08
C LEU A 12 21.72 9.22 -45.95
N SER A 13 20.39 9.17 -45.84
CA SER A 13 19.70 9.59 -44.61
C SER A 13 20.05 8.60 -43.53
N ALA A 14 21.08 8.95 -42.73
CA ALA A 14 21.37 8.26 -41.50
C ALA A 14 20.18 8.45 -40.55
N TYR A 15 19.28 7.46 -40.50
CA TYR A 15 18.31 7.35 -39.44
C TYR A 15 19.11 7.13 -38.15
N HIS A 16 19.38 8.23 -37.43
CA HIS A 16 19.77 8.18 -36.04
C HIS A 16 18.57 7.63 -35.27
N ILE A 17 18.44 6.33 -35.15
CA ILE A 17 17.63 5.68 -34.15
C ILE A 17 18.29 6.09 -32.82
N SER A 18 17.80 7.20 -32.23
CA SER A 18 18.11 7.52 -30.86
C SER A 18 17.52 6.40 -30.01
N PHE A 19 18.33 5.37 -29.75
CA PHE A 19 18.08 4.49 -28.63
C PHE A 19 18.13 5.41 -27.40
N SER A 20 16.95 5.85 -26.97
CA SER A 20 16.81 6.38 -25.61
C SER A 20 17.33 5.27 -24.71
N GLN A 21 18.56 5.41 -24.23
CA GLN A 21 19.13 4.45 -23.28
C GLN A 21 18.18 4.46 -22.09
N THR A 22 17.43 3.37 -21.93
CA THR A 22 16.58 3.19 -20.76
C THR A 22 17.49 3.29 -19.55
N LYS A 23 17.20 4.25 -18.67
CA LYS A 23 18.01 4.49 -17.49
C LYS A 23 18.17 3.19 -16.71
N SER A 24 19.37 2.91 -16.16
CA SER A 24 19.58 1.68 -15.39
C SER A 24 18.59 1.64 -14.22
N ILE A 25 18.15 0.44 -13.83
CA ILE A 25 17.22 0.30 -12.69
C ILE A 25 17.81 0.90 -11.42
N LYS A 26 19.13 0.79 -11.25
CA LYS A 26 19.85 1.36 -10.12
C LYS A 26 19.73 2.89 -10.09
N ASP A 27 19.89 3.55 -11.24
CA ASP A 27 19.79 5.02 -11.30
C ASP A 27 18.37 5.49 -11.08
N VAL A 28 17.35 4.77 -11.64
CA VAL A 28 15.94 5.07 -11.40
C VAL A 28 15.60 4.90 -9.92
N TYR A 29 16.10 3.85 -9.28
CA TYR A 29 15.88 3.59 -7.86
C TYR A 29 16.51 4.69 -6.99
N TRP A 30 17.76 5.08 -7.24
CA TRP A 30 18.42 6.16 -6.52
C TRP A 30 17.71 7.50 -6.68
N ASP A 31 17.30 7.86 -7.90
CA ASP A 31 16.53 9.09 -8.13
C ASP A 31 15.19 9.06 -7.37
N PHE A 32 14.51 7.90 -7.36
CA PHE A 32 13.28 7.73 -6.60
C PHE A 32 13.51 7.96 -5.10
N LEU A 33 14.56 7.38 -4.52
CA LEU A 33 14.89 7.57 -3.09
C LEU A 33 15.07 9.05 -2.72
N GLN A 34 15.62 9.86 -3.63
CA GLN A 34 15.83 11.29 -3.38
C GLN A 34 14.53 12.10 -3.33
N ILE A 35 13.51 11.69 -4.07
CA ILE A 35 12.29 12.49 -4.23
C ILE A 35 11.05 11.91 -3.51
N ARG A 36 11.08 10.64 -3.10
CA ARG A 36 9.92 9.91 -2.52
C ARG A 36 9.30 10.57 -1.28
N MET A 37 10.06 11.43 -0.58
CA MET A 37 9.63 12.16 0.62
C MET A 37 9.40 13.65 0.36
N THR A 38 9.46 14.08 -0.91
CA THR A 38 9.36 15.49 -1.28
C THR A 38 7.97 15.82 -1.77
N ASP A 39 7.20 16.59 -0.99
CA ASP A 39 5.79 16.90 -1.29
C ASP A 39 5.57 17.50 -2.68
N THR A 40 6.44 18.40 -3.12
CA THR A 40 6.33 19.06 -4.44
C THR A 40 6.62 18.12 -5.61
N GLN A 41 7.17 16.93 -5.36
CA GLN A 41 7.55 15.96 -6.40
C GLN A 41 6.71 14.66 -6.34
N LYS A 42 5.63 14.61 -5.55
CA LYS A 42 4.77 13.42 -5.42
C LYS A 42 4.34 12.82 -6.77
N PRO A 43 3.86 13.56 -7.77
CA PRO A 43 3.47 12.96 -9.05
C PRO A 43 4.64 12.27 -9.77
N LYS A 44 5.84 12.86 -9.71
CA LYS A 44 7.04 12.27 -10.28
C LYS A 44 7.49 11.03 -9.50
N ALA A 45 7.42 11.08 -8.17
CA ALA A 45 7.75 9.94 -7.32
C ALA A 45 6.81 8.75 -7.57
N ILE A 46 5.50 8.97 -7.75
CA ILE A 46 4.53 7.94 -8.14
C ILE A 46 4.93 7.32 -9.48
N GLN A 47 5.16 8.14 -10.50
CA GLN A 47 5.55 7.64 -11.83
C GLN A 47 6.83 6.78 -11.78
N MET A 48 7.84 7.22 -11.04
CA MET A 48 9.09 6.47 -10.88
C MET A 48 8.89 5.17 -10.10
N ALA A 49 8.09 5.18 -9.04
CA ALA A 49 7.76 3.97 -8.29
C ALA A 49 6.98 2.96 -9.15
N GLU A 50 6.04 3.42 -9.98
CA GLU A 50 5.31 2.56 -10.93
C GLU A 50 6.25 1.95 -11.98
N GLU A 51 7.24 2.71 -12.49
CA GLU A 51 8.27 2.20 -13.38
C GLU A 51 9.11 1.12 -12.70
N LEU A 52 9.56 1.36 -11.47
CA LEU A 52 10.32 0.40 -10.67
C LEU A 52 9.51 -0.89 -10.42
N ILE A 53 8.21 -0.77 -10.13
CA ILE A 53 7.33 -1.94 -9.94
C ILE A 53 7.14 -2.73 -11.24
N LYS A 54 7.08 -2.07 -12.41
CA LYS A 54 7.03 -2.76 -13.72
C LYS A 54 8.30 -3.53 -14.03
N ARG A 55 9.43 -3.12 -13.46
CA ARG A 55 10.76 -3.72 -13.58
C ARG A 55 11.19 -4.44 -12.30
N ALA A 56 10.22 -5.03 -11.58
CA ALA A 56 10.43 -5.63 -10.26
C ALA A 56 11.44 -6.79 -10.24
N ASP A 57 11.61 -7.48 -11.36
CA ASP A 57 12.60 -8.55 -11.56
C ASP A 57 14.06 -8.06 -11.58
N GLU A 58 14.28 -6.77 -11.81
CA GLU A 58 15.59 -6.13 -11.73
C GLU A 58 15.93 -5.62 -10.31
N LEU A 59 14.96 -5.63 -9.36
CA LEU A 59 15.13 -5.18 -7.99
C LEU A 59 15.41 -6.37 -7.05
N ASN A 60 16.25 -6.15 -6.04
CA ASN A 60 16.30 -7.11 -4.94
C ASN A 60 15.03 -7.01 -4.05
N GLN A 61 14.85 -8.00 -3.17
CA GLN A 61 13.65 -8.08 -2.33
C GLN A 61 13.46 -6.85 -1.41
N LYS A 62 14.54 -6.31 -0.86
CA LYS A 62 14.50 -5.13 0.01
C LYS A 62 14.07 -3.89 -0.76
N GLN A 63 14.68 -3.66 -1.93
CA GLN A 63 14.33 -2.55 -2.82
C GLN A 63 12.88 -2.63 -3.27
N LEU A 64 12.42 -3.83 -3.66
CA LEU A 64 11.04 -4.05 -4.05
C LEU A 64 10.06 -3.78 -2.89
N ALA A 65 10.40 -4.20 -1.67
CA ALA A 65 9.60 -3.93 -0.48
C ALA A 65 9.51 -2.42 -0.20
N SER A 66 10.64 -1.72 -0.25
CA SER A 66 10.71 -0.27 -0.05
C SER A 66 9.88 0.48 -1.10
N VAL A 67 10.10 0.23 -2.39
CA VAL A 67 9.35 0.87 -3.48
C VAL A 67 7.85 0.60 -3.33
N THR A 68 7.46 -0.64 -3.03
CA THR A 68 6.05 -1.03 -2.89
C THR A 68 5.37 -0.29 -1.75
N TYR A 69 6.03 -0.18 -0.59
CA TYR A 69 5.52 0.57 0.54
C TYR A 69 5.39 2.06 0.21
N HIS A 70 6.44 2.67 -0.33
CA HIS A 70 6.44 4.10 -0.64
C HIS A 70 5.42 4.47 -1.73
N LEU A 71 5.19 3.60 -2.71
CA LEU A 71 4.13 3.81 -3.70
C LEU A 71 2.75 3.81 -3.04
N ALA A 72 2.49 2.86 -2.13
CA ALA A 72 1.25 2.83 -1.36
C ALA A 72 1.05 4.14 -0.57
N ARG A 73 2.08 4.58 0.17
CA ARG A 73 2.07 5.82 0.94
C ARG A 73 1.82 7.05 0.05
N LEU A 74 2.48 7.14 -1.10
CA LEU A 74 2.30 8.25 -2.04
C LEU A 74 0.87 8.30 -2.58
N TYR A 75 0.24 7.15 -2.87
CA TYR A 75 -1.17 7.10 -3.26
C TYR A 75 -2.09 7.53 -2.11
N GLU A 76 -1.85 7.05 -0.88
CA GLU A 76 -2.63 7.46 0.30
C GLU A 76 -2.53 8.97 0.54
N GLU A 77 -1.33 9.55 0.50
CA GLU A 77 -1.11 11.00 0.66
C GLU A 77 -1.70 11.85 -0.47
N ASN A 78 -2.09 11.22 -1.59
CA ASN A 78 -2.79 11.84 -2.72
C ASN A 78 -4.30 11.52 -2.70
N ASP A 79 -4.85 11.15 -1.56
CA ASP A 79 -6.27 10.77 -1.37
C ASP A 79 -6.74 9.60 -2.26
N GLN A 80 -5.82 8.76 -2.71
CA GLN A 80 -6.07 7.61 -3.59
C GLN A 80 -5.96 6.28 -2.83
N MET A 81 -6.59 6.17 -1.68
CA MET A 81 -6.46 4.99 -0.80
C MET A 81 -6.86 3.68 -1.50
N ALA A 82 -7.85 3.72 -2.40
CA ALA A 82 -8.23 2.53 -3.19
C ALA A 82 -7.07 2.00 -4.06
N ALA A 83 -6.21 2.88 -4.57
CA ALA A 83 -4.99 2.50 -5.29
C ALA A 83 -3.86 2.07 -4.33
N ALA A 84 -3.81 2.63 -3.12
CA ALA A 84 -2.79 2.31 -2.12
C ALA A 84 -2.94 0.90 -1.53
N VAL A 85 -4.19 0.45 -1.27
CA VAL A 85 -4.50 -0.83 -0.61
C VAL A 85 -3.73 -2.03 -1.20
N PRO A 86 -3.74 -2.31 -2.52
CA PRO A 86 -3.04 -3.47 -3.07
C PRO A 86 -1.52 -3.40 -2.88
N TYR A 87 -0.93 -2.21 -2.85
CA TYR A 87 0.50 -2.03 -2.61
C TYR A 87 0.86 -2.19 -1.13
N TYR A 88 0.02 -1.71 -0.20
CA TYR A 88 0.19 -2.02 1.22
C TYR A 88 0.10 -3.53 1.50
N GLU A 89 -0.90 -4.22 0.92
CA GLU A 89 -1.02 -5.68 1.04
C GLU A 89 0.19 -6.42 0.42
N LYS A 90 0.73 -5.92 -0.69
CA LYS A 90 1.96 -6.46 -1.29
C LYS A 90 3.18 -6.19 -0.39
N SER A 91 3.31 -5.01 0.19
CA SER A 91 4.39 -4.67 1.13
C SER A 91 4.39 -5.60 2.35
N ILE A 92 3.22 -5.88 2.93
CA ILE A 92 3.06 -6.85 4.02
C ILE A 92 3.56 -8.25 3.62
N LYS A 93 3.27 -8.70 2.39
CA LYS A 93 3.73 -10.01 1.91
C LYS A 93 5.25 -10.06 1.72
N LEU A 94 5.86 -8.95 1.30
CA LEU A 94 7.31 -8.85 1.10
C LEU A 94 8.08 -8.72 2.41
N THR A 95 7.50 -8.00 3.39
CA THR A 95 8.12 -7.71 4.69
C THR A 95 7.08 -7.79 5.81
N PRO A 96 6.68 -9.01 6.25
CA PRO A 96 5.61 -9.20 7.24
C PRO A 96 5.86 -8.54 8.59
N GLY A 97 7.12 -8.30 8.94
CA GLY A 97 7.49 -7.65 10.21
C GLY A 97 7.35 -6.12 10.19
N TYR A 98 7.28 -5.48 9.02
CA TYR A 98 7.17 -4.03 8.94
C TYR A 98 5.74 -3.56 9.23
N TYR A 99 5.54 -2.87 10.37
CA TYR A 99 4.21 -2.64 10.93
C TYR A 99 3.43 -1.48 10.29
N VAL A 100 4.11 -0.53 9.66
CA VAL A 100 3.46 0.70 9.15
C VAL A 100 2.36 0.43 8.11
N PRO A 101 2.51 -0.49 7.14
CA PRO A 101 1.42 -0.85 6.23
C PRO A 101 0.19 -1.44 6.94
N TYR A 102 0.40 -2.15 8.05
CA TYR A 102 -0.70 -2.68 8.86
C TYR A 102 -1.49 -1.56 9.54
N LEU A 103 -0.80 -0.53 10.05
CA LEU A 103 -1.48 0.63 10.63
C LEU A 103 -2.32 1.36 9.57
N ALA A 104 -1.77 1.61 8.39
CA ALA A 104 -2.46 2.28 7.29
C ALA A 104 -3.73 1.53 6.88
N LEU A 105 -3.62 0.19 6.64
CA LEU A 105 -4.77 -0.65 6.30
C LEU A 105 -5.78 -0.76 7.45
N GLY A 106 -5.30 -0.89 8.69
CA GLY A 106 -6.15 -0.92 9.87
C GLY A 106 -7.01 0.33 10.01
N ASN A 107 -6.40 1.50 9.85
CA ASN A 107 -7.10 2.78 9.91
C ASN A 107 -8.08 2.97 8.74
N HIS A 108 -7.71 2.52 7.54
CA HIS A 108 -8.60 2.54 6.37
C HIS A 108 -9.86 1.69 6.62
N TYR A 109 -9.69 0.41 6.97
CA TYR A 109 -10.82 -0.49 7.21
C TYR A 109 -11.61 -0.13 8.47
N PHE A 110 -11.02 0.58 9.44
CA PHE A 110 -11.77 1.11 10.58
C PHE A 110 -12.79 2.16 10.14
N LYS A 111 -12.46 3.05 9.20
CA LYS A 111 -13.43 3.98 8.60
C LYS A 111 -14.59 3.22 7.94
N ASP A 112 -14.30 2.10 7.25
CA ASP A 112 -15.34 1.26 6.66
C ASP A 112 -16.22 0.58 7.74
N CYS A 113 -15.63 0.15 8.86
CA CYS A 113 -16.37 -0.34 10.01
C CYS A 113 -17.34 0.71 10.56
N GLN A 114 -16.88 1.96 10.73
CA GLN A 114 -17.70 3.06 11.19
C GLN A 114 -18.86 3.36 10.21
N ALA A 115 -18.57 3.40 8.91
CA ALA A 115 -19.59 3.60 7.88
C ALA A 115 -20.63 2.46 7.88
N MET A 116 -20.20 1.22 8.12
CA MET A 116 -21.11 0.07 8.20
C MET A 116 -22.02 0.15 9.42
N ILE A 117 -21.53 0.59 10.59
CA ILE A 117 -22.35 0.81 11.79
C ILE A 117 -23.46 1.83 11.51
N LEU A 118 -23.15 2.94 10.81
CA LEU A 118 -24.17 3.93 10.44
C LEU A 118 -25.27 3.31 9.56
N LYS A 119 -24.88 2.47 8.58
CA LYS A 119 -25.86 1.75 7.72
C LYS A 119 -26.69 0.74 8.52
N MET A 120 -26.07 0.06 9.49
CA MET A 120 -26.79 -0.86 10.37
C MET A 120 -27.85 -0.13 11.21
N ASN A 121 -27.52 1.04 11.78
CA ASN A 121 -28.47 1.85 12.52
C ASN A 121 -29.65 2.30 11.64
N ALA A 122 -29.37 2.74 10.40
CA ALA A 122 -30.42 3.11 9.46
C ALA A 122 -31.34 1.91 9.10
N ALA A 123 -30.80 0.68 9.03
CA ALA A 123 -31.59 -0.52 8.80
C ALA A 123 -32.49 -0.87 10.01
N VAL A 124 -32.03 -0.60 11.23
CA VAL A 124 -32.85 -0.73 12.47
C VAL A 124 -34.00 0.28 12.44
N ASP A 125 -33.73 1.56 12.15
CA ASP A 125 -34.75 2.60 12.07
C ASP A 125 -35.81 2.29 11.01
N ALA A 126 -35.39 1.72 9.88
CA ALA A 126 -36.27 1.24 8.82
C ALA A 126 -36.99 -0.10 9.16
N LYS A 127 -36.74 -0.70 10.32
CA LYS A 127 -37.26 -2.02 10.75
C LYS A 127 -36.96 -3.16 9.76
N ASN A 128 -35.84 -3.04 9.01
CA ASN A 128 -35.44 -4.04 8.00
C ASN A 128 -34.53 -5.10 8.62
N VAL A 129 -35.13 -6.10 9.27
CA VAL A 129 -34.43 -7.14 10.03
C VAL A 129 -33.52 -7.99 9.12
N VAL A 130 -33.93 -8.25 7.88
CA VAL A 130 -33.15 -9.08 6.94
C VAL A 130 -31.85 -8.38 6.55
N ILE A 131 -31.94 -7.12 6.14
CA ILE A 131 -30.76 -6.31 5.79
C ILE A 131 -29.85 -6.14 7.01
N TYR A 132 -30.41 -5.83 8.16
CA TYR A 132 -29.66 -5.70 9.41
C TYR A 132 -28.87 -6.97 9.74
N GLY A 133 -29.53 -8.15 9.69
CA GLY A 133 -28.86 -9.43 9.97
C GLY A 133 -27.67 -9.70 9.07
N LYS A 134 -27.80 -9.45 7.76
CA LYS A 134 -26.68 -9.57 6.81
C LYS A 134 -25.53 -8.60 7.14
N MET A 135 -25.87 -7.34 7.44
CA MET A 135 -24.86 -6.33 7.78
C MET A 135 -24.10 -6.67 9.07
N VAL A 136 -24.75 -7.29 10.06
CA VAL A 136 -24.08 -7.75 11.29
C VAL A 136 -23.00 -8.78 10.95
N GLU A 137 -23.29 -9.76 10.08
CA GLU A 137 -22.30 -10.77 9.70
C GLU A 137 -21.14 -10.17 8.88
N ASP A 138 -21.44 -9.27 7.96
CA ASP A 138 -20.43 -8.56 7.18
C ASP A 138 -19.54 -7.66 8.09
N TYR A 139 -20.16 -6.99 9.07
CA TYR A 139 -19.45 -6.20 10.08
C TYR A 139 -18.50 -7.05 10.92
N LYS A 140 -18.93 -8.23 11.39
CA LYS A 140 -18.07 -9.14 12.16
C LYS A 140 -16.82 -9.54 11.36
N LYS A 141 -16.97 -9.85 10.07
CA LYS A 141 -15.84 -10.19 9.20
C LYS A 141 -14.89 -9.00 9.03
N LEU A 142 -15.45 -7.83 8.73
CA LEU A 142 -14.67 -6.61 8.52
C LEU A 142 -13.94 -6.19 9.81
N SER A 143 -14.63 -6.19 10.96
CA SER A 143 -14.03 -5.82 12.24
C SER A 143 -12.92 -6.77 12.67
N THR A 144 -13.06 -8.09 12.41
CA THR A 144 -12.00 -9.08 12.67
C THR A 144 -10.77 -8.83 11.78
N LYS A 145 -10.99 -8.58 10.49
CA LYS A 145 -9.90 -8.23 9.56
C LYS A 145 -9.18 -6.94 10.01
N THR A 146 -9.95 -5.92 10.36
CA THR A 146 -9.43 -4.62 10.81
C THR A 146 -8.62 -4.76 12.10
N ALA A 147 -9.17 -5.47 13.09
CA ALA A 147 -8.48 -5.72 14.35
C ALA A 147 -7.16 -6.48 14.15
N ALA A 148 -7.11 -7.46 13.25
CA ALA A 148 -5.88 -8.21 12.98
C ALA A 148 -4.76 -7.31 12.42
N TYR A 149 -5.09 -6.37 11.53
CA TYR A 149 -4.12 -5.38 11.07
C TYR A 149 -3.64 -4.49 12.21
N LEU A 150 -4.56 -3.94 13.00
CA LEU A 150 -4.22 -3.05 14.10
C LEU A 150 -3.46 -3.77 15.23
N GLU A 151 -3.74 -5.05 15.50
CA GLU A 151 -2.99 -5.85 16.48
C GLU A 151 -1.52 -6.01 16.08
N LYS A 152 -1.22 -6.26 14.79
CA LYS A 152 0.17 -6.34 14.33
C LYS A 152 0.86 -4.99 14.46
N SER A 153 0.20 -3.90 14.09
CA SER A 153 0.75 -2.55 14.28
C SER A 153 1.00 -2.25 15.75
N TYR A 154 0.01 -2.47 16.61
CA TYR A 154 0.11 -2.25 18.05
C TYR A 154 1.19 -3.11 18.72
N ALA A 155 1.37 -4.33 18.25
CA ALA A 155 2.40 -5.22 18.79
C ALA A 155 3.82 -4.70 18.55
N CYS A 156 4.02 -3.98 17.44
CA CYS A 156 5.33 -3.44 17.06
C CYS A 156 5.55 -2.01 17.54
N ASP A 157 4.47 -1.22 17.65
CA ASP A 157 4.48 0.18 18.08
C ASP A 157 3.23 0.46 18.94
N PRO A 158 3.30 0.13 20.25
CA PRO A 158 2.15 0.25 21.14
C PRO A 158 1.73 1.70 21.36
N ASP A 159 0.45 2.00 21.14
CA ASP A 159 -0.16 3.28 21.46
C ASP A 159 -1.61 3.11 21.93
N ASP A 160 -2.08 4.02 22.78
CA ASP A 160 -3.41 3.93 23.41
C ASP A 160 -4.56 4.11 22.41
N SER A 161 -4.36 4.87 21.34
CA SER A 161 -5.38 5.11 20.31
C SER A 161 -5.68 3.82 19.55
N THR A 162 -4.64 3.15 19.04
CA THR A 162 -4.76 1.86 18.34
C THR A 162 -5.37 0.80 19.26
N LYS A 163 -4.93 0.72 20.52
CA LYS A 163 -5.53 -0.20 21.51
C LYS A 163 -7.02 0.10 21.73
N GLY A 164 -7.39 1.37 21.83
CA GLY A 164 -8.78 1.80 21.94
C GLY A 164 -9.64 1.34 20.76
N ILE A 165 -9.13 1.49 19.54
CA ILE A 165 -9.83 1.04 18.33
C ILE A 165 -10.00 -0.49 18.33
N ILE A 166 -8.96 -1.25 18.64
CA ILE A 166 -9.03 -2.74 18.69
C ILE A 166 -10.09 -3.17 19.71
N THR A 167 -10.05 -2.58 20.92
CA THR A 167 -11.03 -2.85 21.98
C THR A 167 -12.45 -2.56 21.52
N TYR A 168 -12.68 -1.40 20.92
CA TYR A 168 -13.98 -1.00 20.35
C TYR A 168 -14.47 -2.01 19.30
N LEU A 169 -13.61 -2.44 18.36
CA LEU A 169 -13.97 -3.42 17.33
C LEU A 169 -14.42 -4.75 17.92
N TYR A 170 -13.71 -5.26 18.95
CA TYR A 170 -14.08 -6.52 19.59
C TYR A 170 -15.36 -6.42 20.40
N GLN A 171 -15.57 -5.30 21.10
CA GLN A 171 -16.79 -5.06 21.88
C GLN A 171 -18.00 -4.95 20.94
N THR A 172 -17.94 -4.16 19.89
CA THR A 172 -19.04 -3.91 18.94
C THR A 172 -19.38 -5.14 18.09
N SER A 173 -18.39 -5.96 17.76
CA SER A 173 -18.59 -7.25 17.08
C SER A 173 -18.98 -8.40 18.03
N LYS A 174 -19.03 -8.14 19.35
CA LYS A 174 -19.28 -9.14 20.41
C LYS A 174 -18.26 -10.30 20.42
N ASN A 175 -17.02 -10.01 20.03
CA ASN A 175 -15.93 -11.00 20.03
C ASN A 175 -15.15 -10.97 21.36
N ASN A 176 -15.84 -11.40 22.44
CA ASN A 176 -15.28 -11.40 23.79
C ASN A 176 -14.07 -12.33 23.94
N GLU A 177 -14.02 -13.42 23.21
CA GLU A 177 -12.88 -14.34 23.22
C GLU A 177 -11.62 -13.67 22.68
N ALA A 178 -11.73 -12.97 21.54
CA ALA A 178 -10.61 -12.22 20.99
C ALA A 178 -10.12 -11.14 21.96
N LEU A 179 -11.03 -10.44 22.64
CA LEU A 179 -10.67 -9.44 23.64
C LEU A 179 -9.91 -10.08 24.83
N LYS A 180 -10.38 -11.22 25.33
CA LYS A 180 -9.74 -11.94 26.45
C LYS A 180 -8.32 -12.40 26.13
N ASN A 181 -8.08 -12.80 24.88
CA ASN A 181 -6.79 -13.34 24.44
C ASN A 181 -5.88 -12.28 23.77
N PHE A 182 -6.23 -11.00 23.87
CA PHE A 182 -5.54 -9.90 23.20
C PHE A 182 -4.06 -9.83 23.55
N ASP A 183 -3.70 -9.79 24.83
CA ASP A 183 -2.31 -9.63 25.27
C ASP A 183 -1.40 -10.81 24.82
N VAL A 184 -1.95 -12.02 24.79
CA VAL A 184 -1.21 -13.20 24.32
C VAL A 184 -0.92 -13.10 22.82
N ARG A 185 -1.91 -12.67 22.01
CA ARG A 185 -1.71 -12.49 20.57
C ARG A 185 -0.72 -11.39 20.26
N VAL A 186 -0.84 -10.23 20.93
CA VAL A 186 0.07 -9.09 20.78
C VAL A 186 1.51 -9.50 21.09
N LYS A 187 1.73 -10.23 22.18
CA LYS A 187 3.07 -10.74 22.52
C LYS A 187 3.66 -11.63 21.42
N ASN A 188 2.85 -12.49 20.81
CA ASN A 188 3.31 -13.36 19.73
C ASN A 188 3.60 -12.54 18.44
N LEU A 189 2.78 -11.55 18.13
CA LEU A 189 2.94 -10.68 16.97
C LEU A 189 4.16 -9.74 17.07
N ALA A 190 4.64 -9.48 18.29
CA ALA A 190 5.81 -8.64 18.52
C ALA A 190 7.15 -9.29 18.15
N ALA A 191 7.18 -10.60 17.94
CA ALA A 191 8.42 -11.37 17.82
C ALA A 191 9.27 -11.04 16.59
N ASP A 192 8.65 -10.56 15.51
CA ASP A 192 9.28 -10.28 14.20
C ASP A 192 9.13 -8.84 13.73
N CYS A 193 8.97 -7.89 14.66
CA CYS A 193 8.78 -6.49 14.33
C CYS A 193 10.00 -5.85 13.66
N ILE A 194 9.73 -5.11 12.59
CA ILE A 194 10.70 -4.29 11.86
C ILE A 194 10.19 -2.85 11.89
N THR A 195 11.01 -1.93 12.39
CA THR A 195 10.66 -0.51 12.52
C THR A 195 11.07 0.34 11.33
N LEU A 196 12.08 -0.11 10.57
CA LEU A 196 12.56 0.56 9.36
C LEU A 196 12.70 -0.45 8.22
N LEU A 197 12.32 -0.03 7.01
CA LEU A 197 12.69 -0.77 5.81
C LEU A 197 14.15 -0.47 5.48
N ASP A 198 14.90 -1.54 5.19
CA ASP A 198 16.27 -1.44 4.71
C ASP A 198 16.22 -1.13 3.21
N ASP A 199 16.77 0.00 2.83
CA ASP A 199 16.79 0.52 1.46
C ASP A 199 18.10 0.23 0.70
N GLU A 200 19.10 -0.39 1.35
CA GLU A 200 20.41 -0.68 0.77
C GLU A 200 20.53 -2.04 0.09
#